data_ea52de485193da50e25d7a6185ee6ce9
#
_entry.id   ea52de485193da50e25d7a6185ee6ce9
#
_cell.length_a   1.000
_cell.length_b   1.000
_cell.length_c   1.000
_cell.angle_alpha   90.00
_cell.angle_beta   90.00
_cell.angle_gamma   90.00
#
_symmetry.space_group_name_H-M   'P 1'
#
loop_
_entity.id
_entity.type
_entity.pdbx_description
1 polymer ?
#
loop_
_entity_poly.entity_id
_entity_poly.type
_entity_poly.pdbx_seq_one_letter_code
_entity_poly.pdbx_strand_id
1 'polypeptide(L)'
;MSGTLRVIPDLSPSSVAVIQAHPNSHGQVVRLSAIDQIAPRDYISTCLFFRHSPDTDKQQVFLALHKALLMAVNDIPELACCVQKRVDSSREEVELVFDSARGVEIYYKDYSSPQLCGLWTYGNFDQLEEEHFPHNKMPRSLIFGPSTKLEGKAMLPSLIVQANFIPGGLIIGSQLHHVAGDGQCNFMLWSTIGSHFAAATSEPSSQHGSPVQLLDRHDIVKGDLNTTLEEFPHWKLAEDDDKFLSPTEHDPDEVFESATYFIPADKITQLKKQILSTMPPTPKTGTVAALCAFLWRHVVIARDIDCRKYPEAKLAITVDARPRMKSPMIPSTYWGNFAEPNAVAQLPVVSLQERSTLSSLSSQHSISTIYAQATYKIQRAIAAVDDKAVRRLVGLLNQMPKSTTLTWNANRYPGPDMLIVCIQHHRYNDINFGKDLGYPLAMRFTVGDTEDKPDGRCLILPPRRADCRGLEISLQYDKGTLRRLKENAEFSEYFTRRN
;
A
#
# COMPACT_ATOMS: atom_id res chain seq x y z
N MET A 1 4.64 27.65 -18.76
CA MET A 1 5.74 28.45 -18.21
C MET A 1 6.84 27.52 -17.75
N SER A 2 8.03 27.65 -18.29
CA SER A 2 9.09 26.65 -18.23
C SER A 2 9.82 26.67 -16.88
N GLY A 3 9.69 25.59 -16.12
CA GLY A 3 10.66 25.27 -15.10
C GLY A 3 12.03 25.09 -15.77
N THR A 4 13.06 25.71 -15.24
CA THR A 4 14.42 25.68 -15.79
C THR A 4 14.97 24.25 -15.67
N LEU A 5 15.04 23.53 -16.79
CA LEU A 5 15.85 22.32 -16.93
C LEU A 5 17.32 22.69 -16.62
N ARG A 6 17.80 22.39 -15.43
CA ARG A 6 19.24 22.29 -15.24
C ARG A 6 19.67 21.07 -16.04
N VAL A 7 20.54 21.30 -17.04
CA VAL A 7 21.17 20.22 -17.79
C VAL A 7 21.82 19.28 -16.79
N ILE A 8 21.34 18.03 -16.77
CA ILE A 8 21.97 16.97 -15.98
C ILE A 8 23.27 16.65 -16.74
N PRO A 9 24.47 16.93 -16.18
CA PRO A 9 25.72 16.55 -16.82
C PRO A 9 25.79 15.00 -16.92
N ASP A 10 26.73 14.48 -17.69
CA ASP A 10 26.93 13.03 -17.88
C ASP A 10 26.64 12.22 -16.61
N LEU A 11 25.59 11.38 -16.69
CA LEU A 11 25.15 10.61 -15.54
C LEU A 11 26.21 9.57 -15.18
N SER A 12 26.82 9.72 -14.02
CA SER A 12 27.61 8.64 -13.42
C SER A 12 26.67 7.46 -13.08
N PRO A 13 27.17 6.22 -12.95
CA PRO A 13 26.36 5.05 -12.60
C PRO A 13 25.54 5.19 -11.30
N SER A 14 25.83 6.20 -10.50
CA SER A 14 25.06 6.59 -9.31
C SER A 14 24.94 8.12 -9.26
N SER A 15 23.78 8.64 -9.60
CA SER A 15 23.49 10.08 -9.64
C SER A 15 22.18 10.41 -8.95
N VAL A 16 22.04 11.66 -8.51
CA VAL A 16 20.80 12.19 -7.93
C VAL A 16 20.51 13.56 -8.50
N ALA A 17 19.22 13.83 -8.75
CA ALA A 17 18.71 15.14 -9.07
C ALA A 17 17.55 15.50 -8.15
N VAL A 18 17.23 16.80 -8.04
CA VAL A 18 16.11 17.30 -7.25
C VAL A 18 15.19 18.10 -8.14
N ILE A 19 13.90 17.77 -8.14
CA ILE A 19 12.85 18.48 -8.84
C ILE A 19 12.12 19.35 -7.82
N GLN A 20 12.29 20.64 -7.93
CA GLN A 20 11.70 21.64 -7.05
C GLN A 20 10.30 22.05 -7.54
N ALA A 21 9.46 22.49 -6.60
CA ALA A 21 8.22 23.17 -6.94
C ALA A 21 8.49 24.52 -7.63
N HIS A 22 7.42 25.12 -8.16
CA HIS A 22 7.53 26.46 -8.75
C HIS A 22 8.07 27.48 -7.71
N PRO A 23 9.00 28.40 -8.07
CA PRO A 23 9.62 29.34 -7.13
C PRO A 23 8.62 30.16 -6.29
N ASN A 24 7.47 30.50 -6.86
CA ASN A 24 6.42 31.26 -6.16
C ASN A 24 5.71 30.46 -5.04
N SER A 25 5.94 29.15 -4.95
CA SER A 25 5.37 28.31 -3.90
C SER A 25 6.25 28.24 -2.64
N HIS A 26 7.49 28.72 -2.69
CA HIS A 26 8.41 28.62 -1.56
C HIS A 26 7.86 29.28 -0.28
N GLY A 27 7.98 28.58 0.83
CA GLY A 27 7.47 28.99 2.12
C GLY A 27 5.96 28.79 2.30
N GLN A 28 5.23 28.40 1.26
CA GLN A 28 3.83 28.01 1.42
C GLN A 28 3.72 26.68 2.18
N VAL A 29 2.66 26.57 2.97
CA VAL A 29 2.36 25.42 3.82
C VAL A 29 1.02 24.83 3.44
N VAL A 30 0.97 23.51 3.27
CA VAL A 30 -0.27 22.75 3.14
C VAL A 30 -0.60 22.15 4.49
N ARG A 31 -1.68 22.64 5.11
CA ARG A 31 -2.21 22.06 6.34
C ARG A 31 -2.95 20.79 6.04
N LEU A 32 -2.61 19.74 6.76
CA LEU A 32 -3.16 18.41 6.58
C LEU A 32 -4.50 18.24 7.31
N SER A 33 -5.35 17.38 6.77
CA SER A 33 -6.62 16.98 7.41
C SER A 33 -6.38 16.12 8.66
N ALA A 34 -7.40 15.96 9.49
CA ALA A 34 -7.33 15.05 10.63
C ALA A 34 -7.02 13.61 10.20
N ILE A 35 -7.49 13.17 9.03
CA ILE A 35 -7.22 11.83 8.48
C ILE A 35 -5.77 11.73 7.99
N ASP A 36 -5.22 12.77 7.36
CA ASP A 36 -3.79 12.79 7.00
C ASP A 36 -2.90 12.71 8.24
N GLN A 37 -3.35 13.33 9.36
CA GLN A 37 -2.57 13.35 10.61
C GLN A 37 -2.43 11.99 11.29
N ILE A 38 -3.37 11.07 11.09
CA ILE A 38 -3.28 9.70 11.64
C ILE A 38 -2.60 8.72 10.68
N ALA A 39 -2.28 9.14 9.46
CA ALA A 39 -1.54 8.29 8.53
C ALA A 39 -0.15 7.93 9.09
N PRO A 40 0.38 6.75 8.78
CA PRO A 40 1.71 6.33 9.21
C PRO A 40 2.77 7.37 8.87
N ARG A 41 3.71 7.61 9.81
CA ARG A 41 4.86 8.53 9.60
C ARG A 41 5.98 7.83 8.83
N ASP A 42 5.62 7.09 7.78
CA ASP A 42 6.51 6.30 6.94
C ASP A 42 6.10 6.46 5.47
N TYR A 43 6.76 5.76 4.59
CA TYR A 43 6.55 5.82 3.15
C TYR A 43 5.76 4.63 2.61
N ILE A 44 4.83 4.90 1.70
CA ILE A 44 4.29 3.88 0.79
C ILE A 44 5.37 3.61 -0.26
N SER A 45 6.05 2.48 -0.12
CA SER A 45 7.15 2.09 -1.01
C SER A 45 6.64 1.09 -2.05
N THR A 46 6.66 1.49 -3.32
CA THR A 46 6.20 0.66 -4.44
C THR A 46 7.23 0.62 -5.55
N CYS A 47 7.30 -0.48 -6.28
CA CYS A 47 8.13 -0.57 -7.47
C CYS A 47 7.38 -1.19 -8.65
N LEU A 48 7.71 -0.70 -9.84
CA LEU A 48 7.23 -1.18 -11.12
C LEU A 48 8.38 -1.78 -11.92
N PHE A 49 8.10 -2.88 -12.63
CA PHE A 49 9.09 -3.67 -13.35
C PHE A 49 8.89 -3.54 -14.86
N PHE A 50 9.93 -3.16 -15.56
CA PHE A 50 9.93 -3.00 -17.00
C PHE A 50 11.06 -3.79 -17.63
N ARG A 51 10.76 -4.53 -18.70
CA ARG A 51 11.79 -5.13 -19.53
C ARG A 51 12.36 -4.08 -20.47
N HIS A 52 13.66 -4.09 -20.72
CA HIS A 52 14.25 -3.27 -21.75
C HIS A 52 15.20 -4.07 -22.65
N SER A 53 15.38 -3.59 -23.87
CA SER A 53 16.35 -4.12 -24.81
C SER A 53 17.80 -3.86 -24.34
N PRO A 54 18.79 -4.70 -24.69
CA PRO A 54 20.19 -4.39 -24.49
C PRO A 54 20.63 -3.06 -25.11
N ASP A 55 19.98 -2.66 -26.22
CA ASP A 55 20.26 -1.42 -26.94
C ASP A 55 19.57 -0.19 -26.34
N THR A 56 18.81 -0.35 -25.22
CA THR A 56 18.13 0.76 -24.57
C THR A 56 19.12 1.78 -24.03
N ASP A 57 18.98 3.02 -24.48
CA ASP A 57 19.72 4.15 -23.89
C ASP A 57 19.16 4.49 -22.51
N LYS A 58 19.80 3.97 -21.47
CA LYS A 58 19.40 4.14 -20.08
C LYS A 58 19.37 5.59 -19.64
N GLN A 59 20.27 6.43 -20.18
CA GLN A 59 20.31 7.85 -19.86
C GLN A 59 19.09 8.57 -20.45
N GLN A 60 18.72 8.25 -21.69
CA GLN A 60 17.51 8.83 -22.30
C GLN A 60 16.24 8.39 -21.57
N VAL A 61 16.15 7.13 -21.15
CA VAL A 61 15.02 6.65 -20.33
C VAL A 61 14.94 7.41 -19.01
N PHE A 62 16.08 7.63 -18.34
CA PHE A 62 16.13 8.40 -17.10
C PHE A 62 15.75 9.87 -17.30
N LEU A 63 16.23 10.51 -18.38
CA LEU A 63 15.87 11.88 -18.73
C LEU A 63 14.37 12.03 -19.03
N ALA A 64 13.78 11.03 -19.71
CA ALA A 64 12.33 10.99 -19.94
C ALA A 64 11.56 10.84 -18.63
N LEU A 65 12.02 9.99 -17.70
CA LEU A 65 11.44 9.85 -16.37
C LEU A 65 11.55 11.14 -15.55
N HIS A 66 12.70 11.79 -15.58
CA HIS A 66 12.91 13.09 -14.93
C HIS A 66 11.94 14.15 -15.47
N LYS A 67 11.79 14.23 -16.81
CA LYS A 67 10.83 15.13 -17.45
C LYS A 67 9.37 14.80 -17.06
N ALA A 68 9.02 13.52 -17.04
CA ALA A 68 7.69 13.08 -16.62
C ALA A 68 7.38 13.45 -15.16
N LEU A 69 8.36 13.30 -14.26
CA LEU A 69 8.24 13.73 -12.87
C LEU A 69 8.11 15.23 -12.72
N LEU A 70 8.86 16.02 -13.50
CA LEU A 70 8.73 17.48 -13.54
C LEU A 70 7.30 17.90 -13.93
N MET A 71 6.72 17.23 -14.93
CA MET A 71 5.33 17.47 -15.34
C MET A 71 4.34 17.02 -14.26
N ALA A 72 4.60 15.87 -13.61
CA ALA A 72 3.78 15.39 -12.49
C ALA A 72 3.80 16.38 -11.31
N VAL A 73 4.93 17.01 -11.01
CA VAL A 73 5.03 18.08 -10.00
C VAL A 73 4.25 19.34 -10.41
N ASN A 74 4.14 19.64 -11.70
CA ASN A 74 3.28 20.75 -12.16
C ASN A 74 1.79 20.43 -11.96
N ASP A 75 1.39 19.15 -12.13
CA ASP A 75 0.00 18.72 -11.92
C ASP A 75 -0.31 18.53 -10.41
N ILE A 76 0.68 18.11 -9.63
CA ILE A 76 0.58 17.81 -8.21
C ILE A 76 1.76 18.45 -7.47
N PRO A 77 1.72 19.76 -7.22
CA PRO A 77 2.85 20.48 -6.60
C PRO A 77 3.26 19.92 -5.23
N GLU A 78 2.33 19.35 -4.48
CA GLU A 78 2.57 18.75 -3.17
C GLU A 78 3.58 17.61 -3.18
N LEU A 79 3.85 16.99 -4.34
CA LEU A 79 4.92 16.01 -4.51
C LEU A 79 6.30 16.58 -4.18
N ALA A 80 6.51 17.89 -4.47
CA ALA A 80 7.77 18.58 -4.19
C ALA A 80 7.84 19.21 -2.80
N CYS A 81 6.85 18.96 -1.94
CA CYS A 81 6.88 19.38 -0.55
C CYS A 81 7.83 18.53 0.28
N CYS A 82 8.17 19.06 1.45
CA CYS A 82 8.74 18.29 2.55
C CYS A 82 7.73 18.15 3.69
N VAL A 83 7.76 17.01 4.35
CA VAL A 83 7.02 16.76 5.59
C VAL A 83 7.86 17.27 6.75
N GLN A 84 7.30 18.11 7.59
CA GLN A 84 7.93 18.59 8.82
C GLN A 84 6.96 18.58 10.00
N LYS A 85 7.50 18.62 11.21
CA LYS A 85 6.70 18.88 12.41
C LYS A 85 6.24 20.33 12.41
N ARG A 86 4.97 20.55 12.69
CA ARG A 86 4.40 21.88 12.81
C ARG A 86 4.84 22.52 14.14
N VAL A 87 5.55 23.63 14.06
CA VAL A 87 6.21 24.27 15.21
C VAL A 87 5.21 24.87 16.20
N ASP A 88 4.10 25.42 15.71
CA ASP A 88 3.07 26.09 16.51
C ASP A 88 1.95 25.13 17.00
N SER A 89 2.09 23.82 16.77
CA SER A 89 1.11 22.83 17.19
C SER A 89 1.50 22.14 18.48
N SER A 90 0.68 22.33 19.52
CA SER A 90 0.76 21.52 20.76
C SER A 90 0.36 20.05 20.55
N ARG A 91 -0.25 19.74 19.39
CA ARG A 91 -0.78 18.41 19.03
C ARG A 91 0.21 17.52 18.28
N GLU A 92 1.48 17.92 18.15
CA GLU A 92 2.50 17.18 17.40
C GLU A 92 2.10 16.92 15.94
N GLU A 93 1.35 17.83 15.36
CA GLU A 93 0.94 17.75 13.96
C GLU A 93 2.13 17.89 13.02
N VAL A 94 1.96 17.35 11.81
CA VAL A 94 2.87 17.58 10.70
C VAL A 94 2.18 18.39 9.61
N GLU A 95 2.98 18.99 8.74
CA GLU A 95 2.52 19.78 7.60
C GLU A 95 3.41 19.51 6.40
N LEU A 96 2.93 19.84 5.21
CA LEU A 96 3.74 19.86 4.01
C LEU A 96 4.19 21.27 3.72
N VAL A 97 5.49 21.46 3.49
CA VAL A 97 6.07 22.78 3.22
C VAL A 97 6.85 22.77 1.91
N PHE A 98 6.71 23.83 1.14
CA PHE A 98 7.51 24.06 -0.07
C PHE A 98 8.84 24.69 0.32
N ASP A 99 9.91 23.90 0.30
CA ASP A 99 11.26 24.33 0.61
C ASP A 99 12.01 24.76 -0.67
N SER A 100 12.83 25.81 -0.59
CA SER A 100 13.56 26.38 -1.75
C SER A 100 14.76 25.53 -2.19
N ALA A 101 15.26 24.66 -1.32
CA ALA A 101 16.44 23.82 -1.59
C ALA A 101 16.08 22.35 -1.80
N ARG A 102 14.83 21.94 -1.51
CA ARG A 102 14.37 20.57 -1.52
C ARG A 102 13.25 20.34 -2.52
N GLY A 103 12.84 19.10 -2.70
CA GLY A 103 11.77 18.71 -3.63
C GLY A 103 11.73 17.20 -3.80
N VAL A 104 11.26 16.74 -4.95
CA VAL A 104 11.32 15.32 -5.31
C VAL A 104 12.76 14.91 -5.58
N GLU A 105 13.27 13.98 -4.83
CA GLU A 105 14.58 13.38 -5.08
C GLU A 105 14.44 12.25 -6.10
N ILE A 106 15.19 12.32 -7.20
CA ILE A 106 15.22 11.27 -8.22
C ILE A 106 16.65 10.73 -8.35
N TYR A 107 16.78 9.41 -8.16
CA TYR A 107 18.04 8.69 -8.21
C TYR A 107 18.16 7.86 -9.48
N TYR A 108 19.36 7.88 -10.08
CA TYR A 108 19.77 6.98 -11.15
C TYR A 108 20.75 5.96 -10.60
N LYS A 109 20.49 4.68 -10.81
CA LYS A 109 21.37 3.58 -10.44
C LYS A 109 21.51 2.60 -11.61
N ASP A 110 22.73 2.40 -12.11
CA ASP A 110 23.01 1.40 -13.14
C ASP A 110 23.77 0.22 -12.55
N TYR A 111 23.05 -0.73 -12.02
CA TYR A 111 23.61 -1.97 -11.47
C TYR A 111 24.15 -2.94 -12.53
N SER A 112 23.96 -2.66 -13.83
CA SER A 112 24.64 -3.42 -14.89
C SER A 112 25.99 -2.82 -15.26
N SER A 113 26.35 -1.64 -14.70
CA SER A 113 27.66 -1.02 -14.92
C SER A 113 28.77 -1.72 -14.14
N PRO A 114 30.04 -1.69 -14.61
CA PRO A 114 31.17 -2.27 -13.90
C PRO A 114 31.35 -1.74 -12.48
N GLN A 115 30.93 -0.51 -12.21
CA GLN A 115 31.07 0.16 -10.91
C GLN A 115 30.08 -0.34 -9.86
N LEU A 116 28.85 -0.74 -10.26
CA LEU A 116 27.75 -1.11 -9.36
C LEU A 116 27.31 -2.58 -9.47
N CYS A 117 27.79 -3.35 -10.46
CA CYS A 117 27.32 -4.71 -10.69
C CYS A 117 27.57 -5.65 -9.49
N GLY A 118 28.60 -5.40 -8.69
CA GLY A 118 28.85 -6.15 -7.46
C GLY A 118 27.83 -5.94 -6.33
N LEU A 119 27.03 -4.88 -6.41
CA LEU A 119 25.97 -4.60 -5.43
C LEU A 119 24.68 -5.35 -5.77
N TRP A 120 24.45 -5.70 -7.05
CA TRP A 120 23.25 -6.40 -7.49
C TRP A 120 23.53 -7.90 -7.67
N THR A 121 23.19 -8.68 -6.66
CA THR A 121 23.42 -10.14 -6.62
C THR A 121 22.15 -10.97 -6.80
N TYR A 122 21.04 -10.33 -7.22
CA TYR A 122 19.71 -10.92 -7.24
C TYR A 122 19.30 -11.50 -8.62
N GLY A 123 20.27 -11.60 -9.53
CA GLY A 123 20.06 -12.14 -10.87
C GLY A 123 19.68 -11.09 -11.92
N ASN A 124 19.40 -11.54 -13.13
CA ASN A 124 18.93 -10.69 -14.21
C ASN A 124 17.40 -10.57 -14.20
N PHE A 125 16.86 -9.75 -15.09
CA PHE A 125 15.42 -9.49 -15.17
C PHE A 125 14.62 -10.75 -15.50
N ASP A 126 15.11 -11.62 -16.38
CA ASP A 126 14.43 -12.87 -16.76
C ASP A 126 14.29 -13.81 -15.56
N GLN A 127 15.36 -13.94 -14.77
CA GLN A 127 15.34 -14.75 -13.54
C GLN A 127 14.35 -14.20 -12.50
N LEU A 128 14.27 -12.87 -12.35
CA LEU A 128 13.28 -12.26 -11.47
C LEU A 128 11.86 -12.50 -11.97
N GLU A 129 11.62 -12.45 -13.29
CA GLU A 129 10.30 -12.69 -13.86
C GLU A 129 9.89 -14.16 -13.74
N GLU A 130 10.79 -15.11 -14.00
CA GLU A 130 10.55 -16.54 -13.79
C GLU A 130 10.17 -16.87 -12.35
N GLU A 131 10.82 -16.21 -11.40
CA GLU A 131 10.54 -16.33 -9.97
C GLU A 131 9.39 -15.42 -9.51
N HIS A 132 8.65 -14.79 -10.43
CA HIS A 132 7.52 -13.94 -10.15
C HIS A 132 7.84 -12.68 -9.35
N PHE A 133 9.02 -12.10 -9.50
CA PHE A 133 9.49 -10.91 -8.79
C PHE A 133 9.35 -11.05 -7.26
N PRO A 134 10.13 -11.94 -6.63
CA PRO A 134 10.01 -12.26 -5.23
C PRO A 134 10.50 -11.12 -4.33
N HIS A 135 9.79 -10.88 -3.23
CA HIS A 135 10.08 -9.76 -2.31
C HIS A 135 11.50 -9.82 -1.70
N ASN A 136 12.01 -11.01 -1.42
CA ASN A 136 13.35 -11.20 -0.86
C ASN A 136 14.50 -10.87 -1.82
N LYS A 137 14.20 -10.65 -3.11
CA LYS A 137 15.16 -10.15 -4.11
C LYS A 137 15.00 -8.65 -4.40
N MET A 138 14.25 -7.94 -3.56
CA MET A 138 13.96 -6.52 -3.67
C MET A 138 14.39 -5.77 -2.41
N PRO A 139 15.70 -5.76 -2.08
CA PRO A 139 16.15 -5.09 -0.87
C PRO A 139 15.87 -3.58 -0.96
N ARG A 140 15.27 -3.03 0.09
CA ARG A 140 14.91 -1.62 0.17
C ARG A 140 16.11 -0.70 -0.08
N SER A 141 17.25 -1.06 0.48
CA SER A 141 18.50 -0.30 0.37
C SER A 141 19.04 -0.15 -1.06
N LEU A 142 18.67 -1.06 -1.97
CA LEU A 142 19.09 -1.01 -3.39
C LEU A 142 18.00 -0.42 -4.30
N ILE A 143 16.71 -0.67 -4.00
CA ILE A 143 15.59 -0.29 -4.88
C ILE A 143 15.12 1.14 -4.64
N PHE A 144 15.29 1.63 -3.41
CA PHE A 144 14.82 2.96 -3.02
C PHE A 144 15.98 3.83 -2.58
N GLY A 145 15.78 5.13 -2.63
CA GLY A 145 16.71 6.11 -2.11
C GLY A 145 17.04 5.89 -0.62
N PRO A 146 17.91 6.71 -0.04
CA PRO A 146 18.37 6.53 1.33
C PRO A 146 17.22 6.46 2.32
N SER A 147 17.38 5.65 3.36
CA SER A 147 16.39 5.49 4.43
C SER A 147 16.00 6.85 5.03
N THR A 148 14.71 7.07 5.13
CA THR A 148 14.11 8.34 5.47
C THR A 148 13.17 8.18 6.67
N LYS A 149 13.71 7.78 7.82
CA LYS A 149 12.96 7.87 9.08
C LYS A 149 13.03 9.31 9.58
N LEU A 150 11.91 9.83 10.08
CA LEU A 150 11.81 11.21 10.63
C LEU A 150 12.69 11.38 11.89
N GLU A 151 13.07 10.29 12.53
CA GLU A 151 13.91 10.31 13.73
C GLU A 151 15.26 10.97 13.40
N GLY A 152 15.48 12.15 14.00
CA GLY A 152 16.70 12.93 13.81
C GLY A 152 16.78 13.82 12.56
N LYS A 153 15.77 13.82 11.68
CA LYS A 153 15.69 14.73 10.53
C LYS A 153 14.60 15.77 10.73
N ALA A 154 14.94 17.04 10.47
CA ALA A 154 13.98 18.14 10.58
C ALA A 154 12.87 18.07 9.53
N MET A 155 13.18 17.55 8.34
CA MET A 155 12.29 17.50 7.18
C MET A 155 12.55 16.26 6.33
N LEU A 156 11.47 15.69 5.75
CA LEU A 156 11.53 14.57 4.82
C LEU A 156 10.88 14.92 3.48
N PRO A 157 11.41 14.48 2.32
CA PRO A 157 10.73 14.65 1.03
C PRO A 157 9.35 13.99 1.04
N SER A 158 8.34 14.61 0.42
CA SER A 158 7.06 13.96 0.17
C SER A 158 7.18 12.80 -0.81
N LEU A 159 8.09 12.90 -1.78
CA LEU A 159 8.32 11.87 -2.80
C LEU A 159 9.82 11.67 -3.06
N ILE A 160 10.20 10.40 -3.14
CA ILE A 160 11.50 9.94 -3.61
C ILE A 160 11.26 8.92 -4.73
N VAL A 161 12.02 8.99 -5.81
CA VAL A 161 11.96 8.04 -6.93
C VAL A 161 13.35 7.54 -7.26
N GLN A 162 13.51 6.26 -7.55
CA GLN A 162 14.79 5.69 -7.98
C GLN A 162 14.60 4.79 -9.20
N ALA A 163 15.34 5.07 -10.26
CA ALA A 163 15.44 4.23 -11.45
C ALA A 163 16.64 3.28 -11.30
N ASN A 164 16.36 1.98 -11.25
CA ASN A 164 17.34 0.92 -11.04
C ASN A 164 17.47 0.11 -12.32
N PHE A 165 18.50 0.38 -13.10
CA PHE A 165 18.84 -0.41 -14.28
C PHE A 165 19.59 -1.67 -13.85
N ILE A 166 18.99 -2.82 -14.07
CA ILE A 166 19.56 -4.15 -13.83
C ILE A 166 19.81 -4.86 -15.16
N PRO A 167 20.58 -5.95 -15.21
CA PRO A 167 20.75 -6.70 -16.45
C PRO A 167 19.39 -7.15 -17.04
N GLY A 168 19.03 -6.64 -18.22
CA GLY A 168 17.80 -6.97 -18.96
C GLY A 168 16.54 -6.23 -18.53
N GLY A 169 16.61 -5.29 -17.57
CA GLY A 169 15.40 -4.58 -17.15
C GLY A 169 15.63 -3.33 -16.29
N LEU A 170 14.51 -2.68 -16.00
CA LEU A 170 14.44 -1.50 -15.17
C LEU A 170 13.42 -1.72 -14.04
N ILE A 171 13.81 -1.39 -12.82
CA ILE A 171 12.93 -1.34 -11.66
C ILE A 171 12.81 0.12 -11.25
N ILE A 172 11.63 0.72 -11.36
CA ILE A 172 11.40 2.08 -10.87
C ILE A 172 10.75 1.99 -9.49
N GLY A 173 11.49 2.38 -8.46
CA GLY A 173 10.99 2.47 -7.08
C GLY A 173 10.47 3.87 -6.77
N SER A 174 9.36 3.97 -6.04
CA SER A 174 8.87 5.23 -5.46
C SER A 174 8.58 5.08 -3.98
N GLN A 175 8.84 6.14 -3.24
CA GLN A 175 8.50 6.30 -1.83
C GLN A 175 7.66 7.57 -1.69
N LEU A 176 6.35 7.41 -1.55
CA LEU A 176 5.41 8.49 -1.25
C LEU A 176 5.18 8.51 0.26
N HIS A 177 5.51 9.63 0.92
CA HIS A 177 5.27 9.74 2.37
C HIS A 177 3.77 9.66 2.66
N HIS A 178 3.37 8.76 3.59
CA HIS A 178 1.96 8.38 3.75
C HIS A 178 1.07 9.57 4.18
N VAL A 179 1.61 10.56 4.89
CA VAL A 179 0.83 11.78 5.21
C VAL A 179 0.59 12.68 3.98
N ALA A 180 1.38 12.53 2.92
CA ALA A 180 1.18 13.27 1.67
C ALA A 180 0.09 12.63 0.78
N GLY A 181 -0.18 11.33 0.95
CA GLY A 181 -1.23 10.63 0.22
C GLY A 181 -1.34 9.15 0.57
N ASP A 182 -2.49 8.57 0.31
CA ASP A 182 -2.81 7.16 0.53
C ASP A 182 -2.54 6.27 -0.71
N GLY A 183 -3.01 5.03 -0.67
CA GLY A 183 -2.87 4.07 -1.77
C GLY A 183 -3.51 4.53 -3.08
N GLN A 184 -4.63 5.27 -3.03
CA GLN A 184 -5.26 5.87 -4.21
C GLN A 184 -4.36 6.97 -4.78
N CYS A 185 -3.76 7.81 -3.93
CA CYS A 185 -2.79 8.82 -4.35
C CYS A 185 -1.55 8.18 -4.98
N ASN A 186 -1.05 7.09 -4.43
CA ASN A 186 0.07 6.35 -5.01
C ASN A 186 -0.28 5.80 -6.43
N PHE A 187 -1.49 5.31 -6.63
CA PHE A 187 -1.94 4.89 -7.96
C PHE A 187 -2.06 6.08 -8.93
N MET A 188 -2.63 7.20 -8.48
CA MET A 188 -2.71 8.43 -9.28
C MET A 188 -1.33 8.96 -9.66
N LEU A 189 -0.37 8.94 -8.71
CA LEU A 189 1.03 9.31 -8.96
C LEU A 189 1.61 8.52 -10.14
N TRP A 190 1.53 7.17 -10.09
CA TRP A 190 2.05 6.33 -11.15
C TRP A 190 1.34 6.53 -12.48
N SER A 191 0.01 6.73 -12.45
CA SER A 191 -0.79 7.01 -13.65
C SER A 191 -0.37 8.34 -14.29
N THR A 192 -0.11 9.37 -13.49
CA THR A 192 0.35 10.69 -13.94
C THR A 192 1.77 10.60 -14.52
N ILE A 193 2.70 9.93 -13.81
CA ILE A 193 4.06 9.72 -14.31
C ILE A 193 4.04 8.94 -15.63
N GLY A 194 3.26 7.84 -15.72
CA GLY A 194 3.17 7.04 -16.93
C GLY A 194 2.65 7.82 -18.13
N SER A 195 1.59 8.63 -17.93
CA SER A 195 1.04 9.49 -18.98
C SER A 195 2.06 10.51 -19.50
N HIS A 196 2.78 11.18 -18.59
CA HIS A 196 3.80 12.15 -18.98
C HIS A 196 5.04 11.51 -19.59
N PHE A 197 5.42 10.32 -19.14
CA PHE A 197 6.52 9.55 -19.74
C PHE A 197 6.17 9.14 -21.18
N ALA A 198 4.96 8.63 -21.39
CA ALA A 198 4.47 8.28 -22.74
C ALA A 198 4.47 9.50 -23.67
N ALA A 199 4.01 10.66 -23.20
CA ALA A 199 4.01 11.89 -23.96
C ALA A 199 5.43 12.43 -24.24
N ALA A 200 6.41 12.15 -23.39
CA ALA A 200 7.80 12.54 -23.58
C ALA A 200 8.55 11.70 -24.62
N THR A 201 8.09 10.45 -24.86
CA THR A 201 8.76 9.45 -25.72
C THR A 201 7.99 9.09 -26.99
N SER A 202 6.74 9.54 -27.13
CA SER A 202 5.84 9.23 -28.25
C SER A 202 5.09 10.49 -28.68
N GLU A 203 4.40 10.38 -29.81
CA GLU A 203 3.38 11.38 -30.15
C GLU A 203 2.28 11.43 -29.09
N PRO A 204 1.62 12.59 -28.88
CA PRO A 204 0.67 12.77 -27.78
C PRO A 204 -0.40 11.69 -27.78
N SER A 205 -0.40 10.85 -26.76
CA SER A 205 -1.45 9.86 -26.58
C SER A 205 -2.70 10.55 -26.04
N SER A 206 -3.87 10.18 -26.56
CA SER A 206 -5.18 10.70 -26.13
C SER A 206 -5.64 10.18 -24.76
N GLN A 207 -4.84 9.38 -24.07
CA GLN A 207 -5.14 8.86 -22.74
C GLN A 207 -4.51 9.74 -21.64
N HIS A 208 -5.11 10.87 -21.37
CA HIS A 208 -4.88 11.57 -20.12
C HIS A 208 -5.78 10.95 -19.05
N GLY A 209 -5.20 10.49 -17.96
CA GLY A 209 -5.98 10.16 -16.76
C GLY A 209 -6.80 11.36 -16.30
N SER A 210 -7.87 11.12 -15.54
CA SER A 210 -8.62 12.23 -14.94
C SER A 210 -7.69 13.11 -14.10
N PRO A 211 -7.72 14.44 -14.24
CA PRO A 211 -6.81 15.32 -13.53
C PRO A 211 -6.97 15.16 -12.01
N VAL A 212 -5.84 15.15 -11.33
CA VAL A 212 -5.81 15.12 -9.85
C VAL A 212 -6.46 16.41 -9.34
N GLN A 213 -7.28 16.28 -8.28
CA GLN A 213 -7.92 17.42 -7.65
C GLN A 213 -7.26 17.75 -6.32
N LEU A 214 -6.64 18.93 -6.26
CA LEU A 214 -6.08 19.51 -5.05
C LEU A 214 -7.16 20.36 -4.40
N LEU A 215 -7.60 19.97 -3.22
CA LEU A 215 -8.56 20.71 -2.41
C LEU A 215 -7.88 21.13 -1.10
N ASP A 216 -8.41 22.14 -0.44
CA ASP A 216 -7.98 22.46 0.92
C ASP A 216 -8.23 21.25 1.81
N ARG A 217 -7.15 20.68 2.35
CA ARG A 217 -7.22 19.45 3.14
C ARG A 217 -7.68 19.69 4.56
N HIS A 218 -7.32 20.85 5.15
CA HIS A 218 -7.48 21.09 6.57
C HIS A 218 -8.94 20.95 7.02
N ASP A 219 -9.85 21.55 6.28
CA ASP A 219 -11.29 21.58 6.57
C ASP A 219 -12.14 20.77 5.57
N ILE A 220 -11.51 19.81 4.87
CA ILE A 220 -12.18 19.03 3.82
C ILE A 220 -13.44 18.30 4.35
N VAL A 221 -13.42 17.88 5.62
CA VAL A 221 -14.55 17.27 6.31
C VAL A 221 -14.70 17.87 7.68
N LYS A 222 -15.90 18.40 7.97
CA LYS A 222 -16.25 18.83 9.33
C LYS A 222 -16.56 17.61 10.19
N GLY A 223 -15.82 17.48 11.31
CA GLY A 223 -16.02 16.43 12.30
C GLY A 223 -17.27 16.63 13.15
N ASP A 224 -17.87 15.54 13.62
CA ASP A 224 -18.93 15.54 14.66
C ASP A 224 -18.25 15.54 16.03
N LEU A 225 -18.29 16.68 16.72
CA LEU A 225 -17.65 16.85 18.02
C LEU A 225 -18.37 16.13 19.17
N ASN A 226 -19.58 15.59 18.95
CA ASN A 226 -20.29 14.77 19.94
C ASN A 226 -19.84 13.30 19.92
N THR A 227 -18.62 13.02 19.53
CA THR A 227 -18.07 11.68 19.35
C THR A 227 -17.12 11.35 20.50
N THR A 228 -17.20 10.13 21.03
CA THR A 228 -16.29 9.64 22.07
C THR A 228 -15.52 8.40 21.61
N LEU A 229 -14.41 8.08 22.31
CA LEU A 229 -13.56 6.94 21.93
C LEU A 229 -14.28 5.60 22.08
N GLU A 230 -15.22 5.47 23.01
CA GLU A 230 -16.00 4.24 23.25
C GLU A 230 -16.80 3.80 22.02
N GLU A 231 -17.10 4.73 21.12
CA GLU A 231 -17.77 4.43 19.86
C GLU A 231 -16.87 3.78 18.83
N PHE A 232 -15.55 3.77 19.07
CA PHE A 232 -14.52 3.20 18.20
C PHE A 232 -13.73 2.12 18.93
N PRO A 233 -14.31 0.95 19.24
CA PRO A 233 -13.64 -0.09 20.04
C PRO A 233 -12.40 -0.68 19.35
N HIS A 234 -12.20 -0.39 18.07
CA HIS A 234 -11.02 -0.76 17.29
C HIS A 234 -9.90 0.28 17.35
N TRP A 235 -10.10 1.42 18.01
CA TRP A 235 -9.07 2.38 18.35
C TRP A 235 -8.81 2.38 19.86
N LYS A 236 -7.58 2.61 20.25
CA LYS A 236 -7.19 2.86 21.64
C LYS A 236 -6.26 4.06 21.70
N LEU A 237 -6.11 4.64 22.88
CA LEU A 237 -5.05 5.61 23.13
C LEU A 237 -3.70 4.90 23.03
N ALA A 238 -2.76 5.52 22.33
CA ALA A 238 -1.39 5.06 22.29
C ALA A 238 -0.77 5.25 23.67
N GLU A 239 -0.14 4.21 24.21
CA GLU A 239 0.74 4.33 25.36
C GLU A 239 2.09 4.91 24.90
N ASP A 240 2.88 5.51 25.80
CA ASP A 240 4.15 6.17 25.42
C ASP A 240 5.13 5.23 24.68
N ASP A 241 5.01 3.91 24.91
CA ASP A 241 5.76 2.87 24.22
C ASP A 241 5.07 2.29 22.97
N ASP A 242 3.80 2.63 22.71
CA ASP A 242 3.07 2.26 21.50
C ASP A 242 3.57 3.11 20.31
N LYS A 243 4.82 2.90 19.93
CA LYS A 243 5.27 3.35 18.62
C LYS A 243 4.36 2.69 17.60
N PHE A 244 3.74 3.49 16.75
CA PHE A 244 2.87 3.04 15.66
C PHE A 244 3.49 1.80 15.03
N LEU A 245 2.85 0.63 15.24
CA LEU A 245 3.32 -0.67 14.75
C LEU A 245 4.54 -1.29 15.47
N SER A 246 4.80 -1.00 16.74
CA SER A 246 5.82 -1.78 17.46
C SER A 246 5.36 -3.23 17.58
N PRO A 247 6.11 -4.19 17.06
CA PRO A 247 5.82 -5.60 17.26
C PRO A 247 5.99 -5.89 18.75
N THR A 248 4.99 -6.52 19.32
CA THR A 248 5.10 -7.20 20.60
C THR A 248 6.28 -8.16 20.59
N GLU A 249 6.79 -8.51 21.76
CA GLU A 249 7.94 -9.38 21.99
C GLU A 249 8.06 -10.52 20.97
N HIS A 250 9.08 -10.43 20.11
CA HIS A 250 9.44 -11.50 19.19
C HIS A 250 10.54 -12.34 19.80
N ASP A 251 10.48 -13.64 19.56
CA ASP A 251 11.64 -14.49 19.69
C ASP A 251 12.72 -13.97 18.70
N PRO A 252 13.90 -13.57 19.19
CA PRO A 252 14.96 -13.05 18.32
C PRO A 252 15.44 -14.09 17.29
N ASP A 253 15.20 -15.38 17.52
CA ASP A 253 15.55 -16.46 16.61
C ASP A 253 14.45 -16.76 15.57
N GLU A 254 13.30 -16.11 15.66
CA GLU A 254 12.19 -16.32 14.73
C GLU A 254 12.44 -15.66 13.37
N VAL A 255 12.50 -16.50 12.34
CA VAL A 255 12.77 -16.05 10.96
C VAL A 255 11.46 -15.83 10.21
N PHE A 256 11.31 -14.60 9.70
CA PHE A 256 10.17 -14.19 8.90
C PHE A 256 10.47 -14.24 7.41
N GLU A 257 9.43 -14.53 6.64
CA GLU A 257 9.49 -14.55 5.17
C GLU A 257 8.28 -13.83 4.60
N SER A 258 8.47 -13.22 3.43
CA SER A 258 7.37 -12.77 2.58
C SER A 258 7.07 -13.86 1.56
N ALA A 259 5.81 -14.24 1.43
CA ALA A 259 5.36 -15.21 0.44
C ALA A 259 4.30 -14.60 -0.47
N THR A 260 4.42 -14.85 -1.76
CA THR A 260 3.43 -14.47 -2.76
C THR A 260 2.63 -15.69 -3.19
N TYR A 261 1.32 -15.59 -3.10
CA TYR A 261 0.37 -16.60 -3.56
C TYR A 261 -0.43 -16.03 -4.72
N PHE A 262 -0.81 -16.89 -5.66
CA PHE A 262 -1.67 -16.54 -6.78
C PHE A 262 -2.97 -17.34 -6.72
N ILE A 263 -4.10 -16.66 -6.96
CA ILE A 263 -5.41 -17.27 -7.14
C ILE A 263 -5.96 -16.92 -8.53
N PRO A 264 -6.21 -17.92 -9.43
CA PRO A 264 -6.81 -17.70 -10.74
C PRO A 264 -8.27 -17.19 -10.61
N ALA A 265 -8.75 -16.51 -11.66
CA ALA A 265 -10.10 -15.91 -11.64
C ALA A 265 -11.23 -16.94 -11.56
N ASP A 266 -11.06 -18.10 -12.15
CA ASP A 266 -12.02 -19.23 -12.05
C ASP A 266 -12.10 -19.76 -10.61
N LYS A 267 -10.95 -19.87 -9.92
CA LYS A 267 -10.88 -20.27 -8.51
C LYS A 267 -11.49 -19.20 -7.59
N ILE A 268 -11.31 -17.91 -7.89
CA ILE A 268 -12.01 -16.83 -7.18
C ILE A 268 -13.51 -16.98 -7.33
N THR A 269 -13.98 -17.28 -8.55
CA THR A 269 -15.40 -17.48 -8.86
C THR A 269 -15.95 -18.72 -8.15
N GLN A 270 -15.20 -19.83 -8.17
CA GLN A 270 -15.53 -21.06 -7.45
C GLN A 270 -15.66 -20.81 -5.94
N LEU A 271 -14.65 -20.23 -5.33
CA LEU A 271 -14.61 -19.88 -3.89
C LEU A 271 -15.81 -19.02 -3.50
N LYS A 272 -16.05 -17.95 -4.25
CA LYS A 272 -17.21 -17.07 -4.03
C LYS A 272 -18.53 -17.85 -4.09
N LYS A 273 -18.73 -18.65 -5.14
CA LYS A 273 -19.95 -19.44 -5.32
C LYS A 273 -20.20 -20.41 -4.14
N GLN A 274 -19.15 -21.09 -3.69
CA GLN A 274 -19.24 -22.01 -2.57
C GLN A 274 -19.62 -21.29 -1.27
N ILE A 275 -18.95 -20.18 -0.95
CA ILE A 275 -19.28 -19.40 0.25
C ILE A 275 -20.70 -18.84 0.17
N LEU A 276 -21.10 -18.30 -0.97
CA LEU A 276 -22.44 -17.71 -1.14
C LEU A 276 -23.57 -18.72 -1.10
N SER A 277 -23.33 -19.97 -1.54
CA SER A 277 -24.35 -21.03 -1.46
C SER A 277 -24.78 -21.36 -0.03
N THR A 278 -23.99 -20.94 0.95
CA THR A 278 -24.20 -21.17 2.38
C THR A 278 -24.79 -19.96 3.11
N MET A 279 -24.94 -18.83 2.41
CA MET A 279 -25.49 -17.58 2.97
C MET A 279 -26.97 -17.43 2.64
N PRO A 280 -27.76 -16.78 3.51
CA PRO A 280 -29.08 -16.28 3.10
C PRO A 280 -28.94 -15.39 1.87
N PRO A 281 -29.95 -15.35 0.98
CA PRO A 281 -29.94 -14.45 -0.18
C PRO A 281 -29.74 -13.00 0.28
N THR A 282 -28.56 -12.45 0.05
CA THR A 282 -28.23 -11.05 0.34
C THR A 282 -27.96 -10.29 -0.95
N PRO A 283 -28.44 -9.05 -1.07
CA PRO A 283 -28.50 -8.39 -2.38
C PRO A 283 -27.15 -8.06 -3.04
N LYS A 284 -26.01 -8.25 -2.48
CA LYS A 284 -24.68 -8.00 -3.12
C LYS A 284 -23.51 -8.44 -2.25
N THR A 285 -23.25 -9.75 -2.17
CA THR A 285 -21.99 -10.17 -1.56
C THR A 285 -20.80 -9.92 -2.49
N GLY A 286 -19.92 -9.03 -2.10
CA GLY A 286 -18.72 -8.71 -2.87
C GLY A 286 -17.70 -9.88 -2.87
N THR A 287 -17.02 -10.07 -3.98
CA THR A 287 -15.93 -11.05 -4.12
C THR A 287 -14.83 -10.85 -3.06
N VAL A 288 -14.51 -9.60 -2.74
CA VAL A 288 -13.49 -9.23 -1.74
C VAL A 288 -13.83 -9.78 -0.37
N ALA A 289 -15.08 -9.64 0.09
CA ALA A 289 -15.46 -10.10 1.43
C ALA A 289 -15.34 -11.62 1.58
N ALA A 290 -15.73 -12.39 0.55
CA ALA A 290 -15.58 -13.84 0.53
C ALA A 290 -14.10 -14.28 0.52
N LEU A 291 -13.27 -13.61 -0.29
CA LEU A 291 -11.84 -13.85 -0.34
C LEU A 291 -11.17 -13.52 1.00
N CYS A 292 -11.49 -12.38 1.59
CA CYS A 292 -10.96 -11.98 2.90
C CYS A 292 -11.38 -12.96 4.01
N ALA A 293 -12.63 -13.46 4.01
CA ALA A 293 -13.09 -14.46 4.96
C ALA A 293 -12.29 -15.76 4.87
N PHE A 294 -12.01 -16.22 3.65
CA PHE A 294 -11.20 -17.39 3.40
C PHE A 294 -9.76 -17.19 3.91
N LEU A 295 -9.11 -16.07 3.50
CA LEU A 295 -7.74 -15.74 3.92
C LEU A 295 -7.64 -15.63 5.45
N TRP A 296 -8.56 -14.91 6.08
CA TRP A 296 -8.58 -14.72 7.53
C TRP A 296 -8.61 -16.01 8.28
N ARG A 297 -9.54 -16.90 7.92
CA ARG A 297 -9.66 -18.23 8.55
C ARG A 297 -8.37 -19.03 8.39
N HIS A 298 -7.85 -19.16 7.17
CA HIS A 298 -6.67 -19.99 6.92
C HIS A 298 -5.40 -19.43 7.55
N VAL A 299 -5.25 -18.13 7.63
CA VAL A 299 -4.14 -17.50 8.36
C VAL A 299 -4.25 -17.77 9.85
N VAL A 300 -5.42 -17.62 10.47
CA VAL A 300 -5.62 -17.91 11.90
C VAL A 300 -5.35 -19.38 12.21
N ILE A 301 -5.79 -20.31 11.36
CA ILE A 301 -5.48 -21.75 11.49
C ILE A 301 -3.97 -22.00 11.38
N ALA A 302 -3.34 -21.43 10.34
CA ALA A 302 -1.92 -21.66 10.08
C ALA A 302 -1.01 -21.07 11.16
N ARG A 303 -1.44 -20.01 11.83
CA ARG A 303 -0.72 -19.42 12.97
C ARG A 303 -0.84 -20.22 14.26
N ASP A 304 -1.73 -21.21 14.30
CA ASP A 304 -1.94 -22.07 15.45
C ASP A 304 -2.20 -21.29 16.76
N ILE A 305 -3.09 -20.32 16.68
CA ILE A 305 -3.38 -19.35 17.75
C ILE A 305 -4.01 -20.08 18.96
N ASP A 306 -3.47 -19.87 20.16
CA ASP A 306 -4.10 -20.33 21.41
C ASP A 306 -5.36 -19.50 21.71
N CYS A 307 -6.53 -20.10 21.47
CA CYS A 307 -7.83 -19.44 21.69
C CYS A 307 -8.12 -19.12 23.17
N ARG A 308 -7.39 -19.70 24.12
CA ARG A 308 -7.52 -19.36 25.55
C ARG A 308 -6.77 -18.06 25.86
N LYS A 309 -5.62 -17.83 25.21
CA LYS A 309 -4.85 -16.58 25.32
C LYS A 309 -5.51 -15.47 24.49
N TYR A 310 -5.99 -15.80 23.31
CA TYR A 310 -6.60 -14.86 22.35
C TYR A 310 -8.01 -15.39 21.99
N PRO A 311 -9.05 -15.05 22.77
CA PRO A 311 -10.40 -15.55 22.52
C PRO A 311 -11.04 -15.03 21.24
N GLU A 312 -10.66 -13.83 20.83
CA GLU A 312 -11.21 -13.12 19.67
C GLU A 312 -10.13 -12.78 18.67
N ALA A 313 -10.48 -12.80 17.39
CA ALA A 313 -9.66 -12.33 16.28
C ALA A 313 -10.35 -11.15 15.58
N LYS A 314 -9.58 -10.14 15.18
CA LYS A 314 -10.05 -9.00 14.41
C LYS A 314 -9.44 -9.05 13.02
N LEU A 315 -10.26 -8.72 12.03
CA LEU A 315 -9.81 -8.44 10.67
C LEU A 315 -10.12 -7.00 10.34
N ALA A 316 -9.10 -6.18 10.09
CA ALA A 316 -9.25 -4.83 9.56
C ALA A 316 -9.05 -4.84 8.04
N ILE A 317 -9.83 -4.03 7.33
CA ILE A 317 -9.74 -3.84 5.89
C ILE A 317 -9.73 -2.35 5.61
N THR A 318 -8.74 -1.89 4.85
CA THR A 318 -8.67 -0.50 4.39
C THR A 318 -9.78 -0.22 3.38
N VAL A 319 -10.52 0.85 3.59
CA VAL A 319 -11.64 1.25 2.73
C VAL A 319 -11.45 2.68 2.25
N ASP A 320 -11.43 2.89 0.93
CA ASP A 320 -11.51 4.24 0.38
C ASP A 320 -12.88 4.84 0.66
N ALA A 321 -12.91 5.88 1.47
CA ALA A 321 -14.14 6.56 1.87
C ALA A 321 -14.53 7.73 0.94
N ARG A 322 -13.70 8.12 -0.04
CA ARG A 322 -14.03 9.21 -0.98
C ARG A 322 -15.42 9.04 -1.61
N PRO A 323 -15.76 7.89 -2.24
CA PRO A 323 -17.05 7.71 -2.89
C PRO A 323 -18.23 7.59 -1.92
N ARG A 324 -17.97 7.58 -0.63
CA ARG A 324 -18.99 7.43 0.43
C ARG A 324 -19.41 8.76 1.05
N MET A 325 -18.61 9.82 0.80
CA MET A 325 -18.89 11.17 1.28
C MET A 325 -20.03 11.80 0.49
N LYS A 326 -20.92 12.49 1.21
CA LYS A 326 -22.13 13.08 0.62
C LYS A 326 -22.10 14.60 0.59
N SER A 327 -21.53 15.23 1.61
CA SER A 327 -21.51 16.70 1.71
C SER A 327 -20.30 17.17 2.55
N PRO A 328 -19.22 17.63 1.92
CA PRO A 328 -19.02 17.67 0.47
C PRO A 328 -18.85 16.26 -0.12
N MET A 329 -19.19 16.10 -1.40
CA MET A 329 -18.76 14.94 -2.17
C MET A 329 -17.25 15.04 -2.39
N ILE A 330 -16.52 13.97 -2.10
CA ILE A 330 -15.06 13.93 -2.33
C ILE A 330 -14.80 13.22 -3.66
N PRO A 331 -14.13 13.89 -4.61
CA PRO A 331 -13.80 13.27 -5.89
C PRO A 331 -12.88 12.05 -5.71
N SER A 332 -13.02 11.04 -6.56
CA SER A 332 -12.11 9.89 -6.59
C SER A 332 -10.67 10.28 -6.92
N THR A 333 -10.47 11.45 -7.51
CA THR A 333 -9.18 12.05 -7.86
C THR A 333 -8.67 13.06 -6.82
N TYR A 334 -9.31 13.16 -5.65
CA TYR A 334 -8.83 13.98 -4.53
C TYR A 334 -7.47 13.49 -4.03
N TRP A 335 -6.52 14.41 -3.93
CA TRP A 335 -5.18 14.16 -3.41
C TRP A 335 -5.13 14.41 -1.91
N GLY A 336 -4.98 13.35 -1.12
CA GLY A 336 -4.95 13.33 0.34
C GLY A 336 -5.40 11.97 0.88
N ASN A 337 -5.30 11.74 2.18
CA ASN A 337 -5.71 10.47 2.77
C ASN A 337 -7.23 10.41 3.00
N PHE A 338 -7.84 9.32 2.54
CA PHE A 338 -9.25 8.99 2.79
C PHE A 338 -9.49 7.48 2.97
N ALA A 339 -8.41 6.69 3.10
CA ALA A 339 -8.47 5.23 3.23
C ALA A 339 -8.22 4.74 4.67
N GLU A 340 -8.05 5.65 5.64
CA GLU A 340 -7.74 5.31 7.02
C GLU A 340 -8.92 4.89 7.91
N PRO A 341 -10.18 5.27 7.66
CA PRO A 341 -11.29 4.63 8.38
C PRO A 341 -11.34 3.14 8.06
N ASN A 342 -10.71 2.33 8.91
CA ASN A 342 -10.64 0.88 8.72
C ASN A 342 -11.96 0.20 9.08
N ALA A 343 -12.40 -0.70 8.20
CA ALA A 343 -13.51 -1.60 8.48
C ALA A 343 -13.02 -2.78 9.32
N VAL A 344 -13.54 -2.97 10.53
CA VAL A 344 -13.10 -4.05 11.44
C VAL A 344 -14.21 -5.06 11.66
N ALA A 345 -13.95 -6.32 11.29
CA ALA A 345 -14.76 -7.49 11.62
C ALA A 345 -14.12 -8.24 12.79
N GLN A 346 -14.95 -8.86 13.64
CA GLN A 346 -14.49 -9.62 14.81
C GLN A 346 -15.24 -10.94 14.92
N LEU A 347 -14.50 -12.03 15.22
CA LEU A 347 -15.02 -13.37 15.42
C LEU A 347 -14.21 -14.11 16.49
N PRO A 348 -14.82 -15.05 17.23
CA PRO A 348 -14.09 -15.95 18.14
C PRO A 348 -13.04 -16.74 17.39
N VAL A 349 -11.83 -16.85 17.95
CA VAL A 349 -10.73 -17.63 17.38
C VAL A 349 -11.15 -19.10 17.25
N VAL A 350 -11.84 -19.65 18.25
CA VAL A 350 -12.33 -21.04 18.23
C VAL A 350 -13.21 -21.31 17.02
N SER A 351 -14.08 -20.35 16.62
CA SER A 351 -14.94 -20.49 15.44
C SER A 351 -14.14 -20.50 14.15
N LEU A 352 -13.09 -19.67 14.04
CA LEU A 352 -12.21 -19.64 12.86
C LEU A 352 -11.37 -20.93 12.73
N GLN A 353 -11.09 -21.61 13.85
CA GLN A 353 -10.30 -22.84 13.91
C GLN A 353 -11.11 -24.12 13.78
N GLU A 354 -12.45 -24.06 13.72
CA GLU A 354 -13.29 -25.24 13.54
C GLU A 354 -12.83 -26.09 12.35
N ARG A 355 -12.72 -27.42 12.57
CA ARG A 355 -12.25 -28.39 11.58
C ARG A 355 -13.32 -28.72 10.55
N SER A 356 -13.44 -27.88 9.56
CA SER A 356 -14.38 -28.06 8.49
C SER A 356 -13.89 -27.42 7.20
N THR A 357 -14.22 -27.98 6.07
CA THR A 357 -13.78 -27.54 4.75
C THR A 357 -14.94 -27.08 3.88
N LEU A 358 -14.68 -26.24 2.88
CA LEU A 358 -15.69 -25.83 1.90
C LEU A 358 -16.27 -27.01 1.12
N SER A 359 -15.47 -28.06 0.89
CA SER A 359 -15.90 -29.29 0.21
C SER A 359 -16.87 -30.15 1.04
N SER A 360 -16.83 -30.03 2.37
CA SER A 360 -17.74 -30.75 3.29
C SER A 360 -19.11 -30.06 3.43
N LEU A 361 -19.33 -28.92 2.80
CA LEU A 361 -20.59 -28.17 2.83
C LEU A 361 -21.75 -28.88 2.16
N SER A 362 -21.53 -30.01 1.46
CA SER A 362 -22.59 -30.87 0.91
C SER A 362 -23.34 -31.66 1.98
N SER A 363 -22.87 -31.71 3.21
CA SER A 363 -23.48 -32.42 4.34
C SER A 363 -23.77 -31.47 5.50
N GLN A 364 -24.83 -30.70 5.32
CA GLN A 364 -25.69 -30.08 6.35
C GLN A 364 -25.14 -29.26 7.53
N HIS A 365 -25.48 -28.01 7.55
CA HIS A 365 -25.95 -27.10 8.64
C HIS A 365 -24.96 -26.39 9.57
N SER A 366 -23.75 -26.84 9.87
CA SER A 366 -22.91 -26.11 10.86
C SER A 366 -21.74 -25.32 10.28
N ILE A 367 -21.32 -25.64 9.10
CA ILE A 367 -20.04 -25.21 8.52
C ILE A 367 -20.21 -24.10 7.47
N SER A 368 -21.32 -24.15 6.79
CA SER A 368 -21.82 -22.99 6.03
C SER A 368 -21.71 -21.72 6.87
N THR A 369 -21.76 -21.89 8.19
CA THR A 369 -21.82 -20.81 9.16
C THR A 369 -20.54 -20.02 9.25
N ILE A 370 -19.31 -20.59 9.29
CA ILE A 370 -18.13 -19.76 9.59
C ILE A 370 -17.72 -18.85 8.42
N TYR A 371 -17.67 -19.38 7.20
CA TYR A 371 -17.36 -18.54 6.04
C TYR A 371 -18.48 -17.54 5.76
N ALA A 372 -19.75 -17.97 5.95
CA ALA A 372 -20.90 -17.10 5.84
C ALA A 372 -20.88 -16.00 6.91
N GLN A 373 -20.62 -16.35 8.17
CA GLN A 373 -20.52 -15.40 9.27
C GLN A 373 -19.35 -14.42 9.05
N ALA A 374 -18.17 -14.92 8.71
CA ALA A 374 -17.01 -14.08 8.43
C ALA A 374 -17.29 -13.12 7.28
N THR A 375 -17.81 -13.64 6.16
CA THR A 375 -18.19 -12.81 5.00
C THR A 375 -19.20 -11.75 5.37
N TYR A 376 -20.25 -12.10 6.11
CA TYR A 376 -21.29 -11.18 6.56
C TYR A 376 -20.73 -10.09 7.48
N LYS A 377 -19.92 -10.47 8.48
CA LYS A 377 -19.25 -9.52 9.39
C LYS A 377 -18.37 -8.54 8.64
N ILE A 378 -17.56 -9.04 7.70
CA ILE A 378 -16.68 -8.23 6.84
C ILE A 378 -17.51 -7.25 6.00
N GLN A 379 -18.58 -7.72 5.37
CA GLN A 379 -19.47 -6.85 4.57
C GLN A 379 -20.10 -5.74 5.41
N ARG A 380 -20.57 -6.08 6.61
CA ARG A 380 -21.13 -5.08 7.52
C ARG A 380 -20.10 -4.07 7.96
N ALA A 381 -18.88 -4.50 8.28
CA ALA A 381 -17.79 -3.62 8.65
C ALA A 381 -17.44 -2.66 7.50
N ILE A 382 -17.31 -3.18 6.27
CA ILE A 382 -17.07 -2.34 5.08
C ILE A 382 -18.22 -1.35 4.85
N ALA A 383 -19.46 -1.79 5.01
CA ALA A 383 -20.64 -0.93 4.82
C ALA A 383 -20.80 0.14 5.91
N ALA A 384 -20.29 -0.12 7.12
CA ALA A 384 -20.33 0.82 8.23
C ALA A 384 -19.38 2.03 8.05
N VAL A 385 -18.39 1.93 7.17
CA VAL A 385 -17.57 3.08 6.78
C VAL A 385 -18.38 3.95 5.82
N ASP A 386 -19.21 4.83 6.34
CA ASP A 386 -20.06 5.77 5.60
C ASP A 386 -19.71 7.23 5.93
N ASP A 387 -20.40 8.20 5.33
CA ASP A 387 -20.21 9.64 5.57
C ASP A 387 -20.28 9.98 7.06
N LYS A 388 -21.23 9.38 7.79
CA LYS A 388 -21.39 9.62 9.22
C LYS A 388 -20.21 9.07 10.02
N ALA A 389 -19.76 7.84 9.72
CA ALA A 389 -18.62 7.22 10.40
C ALA A 389 -17.33 8.03 10.20
N VAL A 390 -17.09 8.52 8.97
CA VAL A 390 -15.93 9.39 8.68
C VAL A 390 -16.01 10.69 9.47
N ARG A 391 -17.17 11.36 9.53
CA ARG A 391 -17.33 12.61 10.30
C ARG A 391 -17.12 12.39 11.79
N ARG A 392 -17.59 11.27 12.32
CA ARG A 392 -17.40 10.92 13.72
C ARG A 392 -15.93 10.65 14.02
N LEU A 393 -15.23 9.93 13.12
CA LEU A 393 -13.78 9.74 13.28
C LEU A 393 -13.04 11.09 13.25
N VAL A 394 -13.33 11.95 12.29
CA VAL A 394 -12.74 13.30 12.23
C VAL A 394 -13.04 14.10 13.49
N GLY A 395 -14.27 14.02 14.02
CA GLY A 395 -14.65 14.66 15.28
C GLY A 395 -13.85 14.15 16.46
N LEU A 396 -13.66 12.84 16.58
CA LEU A 396 -12.81 12.22 17.60
C LEU A 396 -11.37 12.70 17.48
N LEU A 397 -10.80 12.62 16.26
CA LEU A 397 -9.41 13.02 16.01
C LEU A 397 -9.16 14.49 16.37
N ASN A 398 -10.11 15.38 16.08
CA ASN A 398 -9.99 16.80 16.41
C ASN A 398 -10.00 17.09 17.92
N GLN A 399 -10.54 16.18 18.73
CA GLN A 399 -10.57 16.28 20.17
C GLN A 399 -9.35 15.65 20.86
N MET A 400 -8.55 14.86 20.15
CA MET A 400 -7.36 14.22 20.73
C MET A 400 -6.30 15.25 21.08
N PRO A 401 -5.59 15.10 22.22
CA PRO A 401 -4.56 16.03 22.65
C PRO A 401 -3.36 16.07 21.70
N LYS A 402 -3.04 14.95 21.07
CA LYS A 402 -2.00 14.83 20.05
C LYS A 402 -2.53 14.11 18.81
N SER A 403 -2.02 14.43 17.64
CA SER A 403 -2.43 13.79 16.38
C SER A 403 -2.06 12.30 16.30
N THR A 404 -1.08 11.86 17.09
CA THR A 404 -0.59 10.48 17.16
C THR A 404 -1.12 9.70 18.36
N THR A 405 -2.12 10.23 19.08
CA THR A 405 -2.62 9.63 20.33
C THR A 405 -3.42 8.36 20.10
N LEU A 406 -4.03 8.19 18.91
CA LEU A 406 -4.81 7.00 18.59
C LEU A 406 -3.97 5.97 17.85
N THR A 407 -4.08 4.73 18.28
CA THR A 407 -3.52 3.56 17.60
C THR A 407 -4.57 2.48 17.43
N TRP A 408 -4.35 1.55 16.50
CA TRP A 408 -5.28 0.46 16.28
C TRP A 408 -5.26 -0.52 17.47
N ASN A 409 -6.43 -0.76 18.07
CA ASN A 409 -6.62 -1.71 19.17
C ASN A 409 -6.62 -3.15 18.64
N ALA A 410 -5.44 -3.68 18.33
CA ALA A 410 -5.26 -4.99 17.73
C ALA A 410 -4.08 -5.74 18.34
N ASN A 411 -4.26 -7.05 18.46
CA ASN A 411 -3.20 -8.00 18.80
C ASN A 411 -2.69 -8.63 17.50
N ARG A 412 -1.84 -7.88 16.76
CA ARG A 412 -1.24 -8.41 15.54
C ARG A 412 -0.25 -9.53 15.86
N TYR A 413 0.78 -9.74 15.08
CA TYR A 413 1.74 -10.78 15.40
C TYR A 413 2.41 -10.52 16.79
N PRO A 414 2.49 -11.52 17.71
CA PRO A 414 2.07 -12.94 17.59
C PRO A 414 0.56 -13.20 17.80
N GLY A 415 -0.27 -12.20 18.05
CA GLY A 415 -1.72 -12.33 18.23
C GLY A 415 -2.49 -12.67 16.93
N PRO A 416 -3.82 -12.86 16.99
CA PRO A 416 -4.63 -13.36 15.87
C PRO A 416 -5.04 -12.31 14.85
N ASP A 417 -4.83 -11.04 15.14
CA ASP A 417 -5.41 -9.95 14.36
C ASP A 417 -4.66 -9.72 13.04
N MET A 418 -5.39 -9.35 12.02
CA MET A 418 -4.89 -9.23 10.66
C MET A 418 -5.37 -7.93 10.00
N LEU A 419 -4.51 -7.32 9.20
CA LEU A 419 -4.87 -6.19 8.33
C LEU A 419 -4.81 -6.63 6.87
N ILE A 420 -5.91 -6.44 6.14
CA ILE A 420 -5.95 -6.63 4.69
C ILE A 420 -5.99 -5.27 3.99
N VAL A 421 -5.01 -5.03 3.14
CA VAL A 421 -4.97 -3.90 2.22
C VAL A 421 -5.31 -4.41 0.83
N CYS A 422 -6.47 -4.02 0.30
CA CYS A 422 -6.97 -4.51 -0.97
C CYS A 422 -6.83 -3.44 -2.05
N ILE A 423 -5.85 -3.59 -2.93
CA ILE A 423 -5.57 -2.66 -4.04
C ILE A 423 -5.75 -3.30 -5.42
N GLN A 424 -6.46 -4.43 -5.49
CA GLN A 424 -6.70 -5.15 -6.76
C GLN A 424 -7.34 -4.29 -7.87
N HIS A 425 -8.03 -3.23 -7.48
CA HIS A 425 -8.67 -2.30 -8.43
C HIS A 425 -7.72 -1.23 -8.96
N HIS A 426 -6.57 -1.04 -8.34
CA HIS A 426 -5.52 -0.18 -8.85
C HIS A 426 -4.74 -0.91 -9.94
N ARG A 427 -5.08 -0.62 -11.19
CA ARG A 427 -4.56 -1.36 -12.35
C ARG A 427 -3.18 -0.85 -12.77
N TYR A 428 -2.19 -0.96 -11.90
CA TYR A 428 -0.82 -0.50 -12.17
C TYR A 428 -0.23 -1.09 -13.45
N ASN A 429 -0.52 -2.37 -13.72
CA ASN A 429 0.00 -3.06 -14.89
C ASN A 429 -0.66 -2.64 -16.23
N ASP A 430 -1.68 -1.78 -16.17
CA ASP A 430 -2.33 -1.20 -17.36
C ASP A 430 -1.87 0.24 -17.62
N ILE A 431 -1.02 0.81 -16.78
CA ILE A 431 -0.45 2.13 -16.99
C ILE A 431 0.53 2.05 -18.18
N ASN A 432 0.27 2.82 -19.23
CA ASN A 432 1.12 2.88 -20.40
C ASN A 432 2.23 3.93 -20.25
N PHE A 433 3.49 3.48 -20.29
CA PHE A 433 4.68 4.32 -20.29
C PHE A 433 5.24 4.59 -21.70
N GLY A 434 4.40 4.49 -22.74
CA GLY A 434 4.81 4.76 -24.12
C GLY A 434 5.65 3.65 -24.73
N LYS A 435 6.25 3.94 -25.91
CA LYS A 435 6.95 2.92 -26.72
C LYS A 435 8.25 2.40 -26.08
N ASP A 436 8.90 3.19 -25.25
CA ASP A 436 10.23 2.85 -24.73
C ASP A 436 10.17 1.88 -23.54
N LEU A 437 9.16 1.98 -22.71
CA LEU A 437 8.95 1.10 -21.54
C LEU A 437 7.69 0.23 -21.65
N GLY A 438 6.70 0.64 -22.44
CA GLY A 438 5.43 -0.10 -22.57
C GLY A 438 4.64 -0.09 -21.27
N TYR A 439 4.29 -1.28 -20.81
CA TYR A 439 3.50 -1.49 -19.60
C TYR A 439 4.33 -2.19 -18.53
N PRO A 440 4.13 -1.90 -17.25
CA PRO A 440 4.76 -2.66 -16.17
C PRO A 440 4.36 -4.14 -16.22
N LEU A 441 5.32 -5.05 -16.07
CA LEU A 441 5.06 -6.49 -16.00
C LEU A 441 4.52 -6.92 -14.64
N ALA A 442 4.93 -6.22 -13.59
CA ALA A 442 4.46 -6.42 -12.22
C ALA A 442 4.56 -5.11 -11.42
N MET A 443 3.83 -5.07 -10.32
CA MET A 443 3.97 -4.11 -9.25
C MET A 443 4.22 -4.85 -7.94
N ARG A 444 5.13 -4.33 -7.10
CA ARG A 444 5.38 -4.84 -5.76
C ARG A 444 5.37 -3.68 -4.75
N PHE A 445 4.83 -3.95 -3.57
CA PHE A 445 5.19 -3.20 -2.39
C PHE A 445 6.47 -3.81 -1.83
N THR A 446 7.39 -3.00 -1.39
CA THR A 446 8.45 -3.55 -0.57
C THR A 446 7.94 -3.73 0.84
N VAL A 447 8.08 -4.93 1.30
CA VAL A 447 8.07 -5.22 2.72
C VAL A 447 9.45 -4.82 3.20
N GLY A 448 9.54 -4.10 4.30
CA GLY A 448 10.80 -3.55 4.78
C GLY A 448 11.93 -4.55 4.84
N ASP A 449 13.15 -4.04 4.90
CA ASP A 449 14.33 -4.83 5.25
C ASP A 449 14.07 -5.58 6.57
N THR A 450 14.89 -6.55 6.92
CA THR A 450 14.78 -7.45 8.08
C THR A 450 14.47 -6.79 9.43
N GLU A 451 14.53 -5.47 9.50
CA GLU A 451 14.14 -4.67 10.67
C GLU A 451 12.63 -4.42 10.79
N ASP A 452 11.88 -4.52 9.67
CA ASP A 452 10.42 -4.40 9.69
C ASP A 452 9.82 -5.77 10.03
N LYS A 453 9.54 -5.95 11.29
CA LYS A 453 8.90 -7.16 11.82
C LYS A 453 7.52 -7.37 11.21
N PRO A 454 7.08 -8.61 11.02
CA PRO A 454 5.79 -8.90 10.43
C PRO A 454 4.69 -8.33 11.31
N ASP A 455 3.76 -7.68 10.66
CA ASP A 455 2.70 -6.95 11.32
C ASP A 455 1.30 -7.58 11.12
N GLY A 456 1.24 -8.81 10.60
CA GLY A 456 -0.03 -9.47 10.28
C GLY A 456 -0.73 -8.84 9.07
N ARG A 457 0.04 -8.22 8.15
CA ARG A 457 -0.50 -7.59 6.93
C ARG A 457 -0.66 -8.61 5.81
N CYS A 458 -1.77 -8.48 5.11
CA CYS A 458 -2.04 -9.16 3.84
C CYS A 458 -2.30 -8.12 2.76
N LEU A 459 -1.60 -8.21 1.65
CA LEU A 459 -1.83 -7.36 0.49
C LEU A 459 -2.54 -8.15 -0.60
N ILE A 460 -3.71 -7.69 -1.05
CA ILE A 460 -4.39 -8.22 -2.23
C ILE A 460 -4.05 -7.32 -3.41
N LEU A 461 -3.20 -7.83 -4.29
CA LEU A 461 -2.60 -7.12 -5.41
C LEU A 461 -3.31 -7.46 -6.73
N PRO A 462 -3.24 -6.58 -7.76
CA PRO A 462 -3.61 -6.98 -9.11
C PRO A 462 -2.68 -8.09 -9.61
N PRO A 463 -3.12 -8.92 -10.59
CA PRO A 463 -2.28 -9.96 -11.17
C PRO A 463 -1.12 -9.32 -11.93
N ARG A 464 -0.01 -10.03 -12.09
CA ARG A 464 1.02 -9.63 -13.06
C ARG A 464 0.41 -9.59 -14.46
N ARG A 465 1.01 -8.80 -15.35
CA ARG A 465 0.52 -8.69 -16.74
C ARG A 465 0.43 -10.03 -17.46
N ALA A 466 1.41 -10.92 -17.25
CA ALA A 466 1.43 -12.26 -17.83
C ALA A 466 0.29 -13.17 -17.37
N ASP A 467 -0.29 -12.91 -16.20
CA ASP A 467 -1.34 -13.76 -15.61
C ASP A 467 -2.74 -13.47 -16.16
N CYS A 468 -2.91 -12.36 -16.89
CA CYS A 468 -4.14 -11.88 -17.51
C CYS A 468 -5.32 -11.72 -16.56
N ARG A 469 -5.63 -12.73 -15.73
CA ARG A 469 -6.77 -12.72 -14.79
C ARG A 469 -6.45 -13.51 -13.53
N GLY A 470 -6.80 -12.93 -12.40
CA GLY A 470 -6.57 -13.51 -11.08
C GLY A 470 -6.15 -12.44 -10.10
N LEU A 471 -5.58 -12.85 -8.96
CA LEU A 471 -5.06 -11.93 -7.95
C LEU A 471 -3.79 -12.50 -7.34
N GLU A 472 -2.89 -11.64 -6.93
CA GLU A 472 -1.74 -12.02 -6.10
C GLU A 472 -2.01 -11.60 -4.65
N ILE A 473 -1.60 -12.46 -3.73
CA ILE A 473 -1.71 -12.24 -2.29
C ILE A 473 -0.31 -12.26 -1.72
N SER A 474 0.11 -11.17 -1.10
CA SER A 474 1.38 -11.10 -0.39
C SER A 474 1.14 -11.21 1.11
N LEU A 475 1.81 -12.17 1.75
CA LEU A 475 1.76 -12.43 3.18
C LEU A 475 3.17 -12.39 3.74
N GLN A 476 3.31 -11.83 4.95
CA GLN A 476 4.57 -11.84 5.69
C GLN A 476 4.33 -12.43 7.07
N TYR A 477 4.88 -13.63 7.30
CA TYR A 477 4.75 -14.37 8.54
C TYR A 477 6.02 -15.18 8.81
N ASP A 478 6.09 -15.78 10.01
CA ASP A 478 7.11 -16.76 10.34
C ASP A 478 7.08 -17.96 9.39
N LYS A 479 8.24 -18.60 9.21
CA LYS A 479 8.39 -19.77 8.33
C LYS A 479 7.43 -20.92 8.68
N GLY A 480 7.14 -21.13 9.96
CA GLY A 480 6.23 -22.15 10.42
C GLY A 480 4.80 -21.92 9.94
N THR A 481 4.30 -20.69 10.07
CA THR A 481 2.98 -20.27 9.56
C THR A 481 2.89 -20.44 8.05
N LEU A 482 3.88 -19.98 7.29
CA LEU A 482 3.87 -20.09 5.82
C LEU A 482 3.97 -21.55 5.35
N ARG A 483 4.70 -22.41 6.08
CA ARG A 483 4.74 -23.84 5.82
C ARG A 483 3.37 -24.49 6.05
N ARG A 484 2.71 -24.22 7.19
CA ARG A 484 1.37 -24.76 7.49
C ARG A 484 0.32 -24.29 6.49
N LEU A 485 0.40 -23.06 5.99
CA LEU A 485 -0.45 -22.58 4.87
C LEU A 485 -0.22 -23.41 3.61
N LYS A 486 1.03 -23.65 3.23
CA LYS A 486 1.39 -24.46 2.05
C LYS A 486 0.91 -25.92 2.16
N GLU A 487 0.97 -26.50 3.36
CA GLU A 487 0.57 -27.87 3.65
C GLU A 487 -0.96 -28.01 3.79
N ASN A 488 -1.70 -26.93 3.94
CA ASN A 488 -3.15 -26.95 4.06
C ASN A 488 -3.80 -27.25 2.70
N ALA A 489 -4.42 -28.40 2.55
CA ALA A 489 -5.00 -28.89 1.30
C ALA A 489 -6.11 -27.96 0.77
N GLU A 490 -6.99 -27.43 1.66
CA GLU A 490 -8.07 -26.51 1.27
C GLU A 490 -7.50 -25.20 0.77
N PHE A 491 -6.47 -24.64 1.45
CA PHE A 491 -5.81 -23.42 0.99
C PHE A 491 -5.13 -23.63 -0.36
N SER A 492 -4.39 -24.72 -0.51
CA SER A 492 -3.64 -25.07 -1.74
C SER A 492 -4.52 -25.44 -2.93
N GLU A 493 -5.81 -25.77 -2.71
CA GLU A 493 -6.79 -25.95 -3.79
C GLU A 493 -7.05 -24.63 -4.56
N TYR A 494 -7.01 -23.50 -3.86
CA TYR A 494 -7.29 -22.17 -4.43
C TYR A 494 -6.04 -21.36 -4.72
N PHE A 495 -5.00 -21.52 -3.92
CA PHE A 495 -3.81 -20.68 -3.96
C PHE A 495 -2.55 -21.45 -4.32
N THR A 496 -1.83 -20.96 -5.33
CA THR A 496 -0.51 -21.48 -5.68
C THR A 496 0.56 -20.54 -5.11
N ARG A 497 1.48 -21.06 -4.30
CA ARG A 497 2.65 -20.31 -3.83
C ARG A 497 3.61 -20.08 -5.00
N ARG A 498 4.07 -18.86 -5.20
CA ARG A 498 4.99 -18.44 -6.27
C ARG A 498 6.44 -18.31 -5.80
N ASN A 499 6.62 -17.89 -4.54
CA ASN A 499 7.95 -17.71 -3.94
C ASN A 499 7.89 -17.87 -2.43
#